data_da480dabb8e0f6211671d961a490fb68
#
_entry.id   da480dabb8e0f6211671d961a490fb68
#
_cell.length_a   1.000
_cell.length_b   1.000
_cell.length_c   1.000
_cell.angle_alpha   90.00
_cell.angle_beta   90.00
_cell.angle_gamma   90.00
#
_symmetry.space_group_name_H-M   'P 1'
#
loop_
_entity.id
_entity.type
_entity.pdbx_description
1 polymer ?
#
loop_
_entity_poly.entity_id
_entity_poly.type
_entity_poly.pdbx_seq_one_letter_code
_entity_poly.pdbx_strand_id
1 'polypeptide(L)'
;MNLLDPILLESKPLLFLSFLTAIVSAVHRHGSLLRASIASSGNDHRLGGNEAPPAIISVYLGEGLEKLLEAVENQREYTYIAESMRDLQIPTLPHLLLDTLDRNRTSPFVFTGNKFEFRSVGASAHPGKAVTVLNAIVANL
;
A
#
# COMPACT_ATOMS: atom_id res chain seq x y z
N MET A 1 -0.13 -19.06 -4.13
CA MET A 1 0.71 -18.43 -3.08
C MET A 1 0.57 -16.93 -3.24
N ASN A 2 0.25 -16.21 -2.17
CA ASN A 2 0.20 -14.75 -2.21
C ASN A 2 1.60 -14.20 -1.87
N LEU A 3 2.21 -13.45 -2.81
CA LEU A 3 3.57 -12.92 -2.67
C LEU A 3 3.65 -11.70 -1.71
N LEU A 4 2.50 -11.18 -1.31
CA LEU A 4 2.36 -10.08 -0.35
C LEU A 4 1.86 -10.56 1.02
N ASP A 5 1.86 -11.87 1.27
CA ASP A 5 1.48 -12.42 2.55
C ASP A 5 2.66 -12.28 3.54
N PRO A 6 2.49 -11.59 4.69
CA PRO A 6 3.54 -11.43 5.71
C PRO A 6 4.09 -12.75 6.28
N ILE A 7 3.35 -13.86 6.18
CA ILE A 7 3.85 -15.20 6.54
C ILE A 7 5.13 -15.55 5.75
N LEU A 8 5.31 -14.97 4.56
CA LEU A 8 6.54 -15.16 3.79
C LEU A 8 7.77 -14.53 4.46
N LEU A 9 7.60 -13.58 5.37
CA LEU A 9 8.74 -13.00 6.12
C LEU A 9 9.49 -14.06 6.94
N GLU A 10 8.80 -15.09 7.42
CA GLU A 10 9.42 -16.19 8.16
C GLU A 10 10.12 -17.18 7.24
N SER A 11 9.55 -17.50 6.07
CA SER A 11 10.03 -18.57 5.20
C SER A 11 10.83 -18.08 3.99
N LYS A 12 10.45 -16.94 3.42
CA LYS A 12 11.03 -16.36 2.21
C LYS A 12 11.06 -14.81 2.27
N PRO A 13 11.77 -14.22 3.25
CA PRO A 13 11.73 -12.78 3.47
C PRO A 13 12.16 -11.96 2.26
N LEU A 14 13.18 -12.39 1.54
CA LEU A 14 13.64 -11.69 0.33
C LEU A 14 12.58 -11.64 -0.76
N LEU A 15 11.79 -12.69 -0.92
CA LEU A 15 10.72 -12.72 -1.91
C LEU A 15 9.63 -11.70 -1.57
N PHE A 16 9.17 -11.69 -0.31
CA PHE A 16 8.18 -10.72 0.15
C PHE A 16 8.69 -9.29 -0.01
N LEU A 17 9.88 -8.99 0.50
CA LEU A 17 10.46 -7.65 0.44
C LEU A 17 10.71 -7.20 -1.01
N SER A 18 11.16 -8.09 -1.89
CA SER A 18 11.36 -7.76 -3.30
C SER A 18 10.05 -7.35 -3.97
N PHE A 19 8.95 -8.10 -3.75
CA PHE A 19 7.66 -7.73 -4.32
C PHE A 19 7.06 -6.48 -3.69
N LEU A 20 7.19 -6.32 -2.37
CA LEU A 20 6.73 -5.12 -1.67
C LEU A 20 7.44 -3.87 -2.23
N THR A 21 8.76 -3.89 -2.26
CA THR A 21 9.57 -2.74 -2.73
C THR A 21 9.40 -2.48 -4.22
N ALA A 22 9.23 -3.51 -5.04
CA ALA A 22 8.93 -3.38 -6.46
C ALA A 22 7.61 -2.62 -6.66
N ILE A 23 6.54 -3.00 -5.96
CA ILE A 23 5.24 -2.33 -6.07
C ILE A 23 5.33 -0.88 -5.62
N VAL A 24 5.94 -0.61 -4.47
CA VAL A 24 6.12 0.76 -3.95
C VAL A 24 6.92 1.62 -4.93
N SER A 25 8.03 1.09 -5.47
CA SER A 25 8.87 1.78 -6.45
C SER A 25 8.13 2.04 -7.76
N ALA A 26 7.34 1.07 -8.25
CA ALA A 26 6.53 1.23 -9.45
C ALA A 26 5.50 2.36 -9.31
N VAL A 27 4.77 2.38 -8.20
CA VAL A 27 3.79 3.43 -7.92
C VAL A 27 4.46 4.79 -7.76
N HIS A 28 5.61 4.85 -7.11
CA HIS A 28 6.38 6.09 -6.97
C HIS A 28 6.85 6.63 -8.32
N ARG A 29 7.47 5.79 -9.17
CA ARG A 29 8.01 6.19 -10.47
C ARG A 29 6.93 6.53 -11.49
N HIS A 30 5.82 5.79 -11.48
CA HIS A 30 4.78 5.85 -12.51
C HIS A 30 3.43 6.35 -11.96
N GLY A 31 3.43 7.08 -10.84
CA GLY A 31 2.22 7.61 -10.22
C GLY A 31 1.40 8.51 -11.15
N SER A 32 2.05 9.26 -12.05
CA SER A 32 1.38 10.08 -13.05
C SER A 32 0.60 9.24 -14.07
N LEU A 33 1.16 8.11 -14.51
CA LEU A 33 0.50 7.18 -15.42
C LEU A 33 -0.68 6.48 -14.73
N LEU A 34 -0.49 6.09 -13.46
CA LEU A 34 -1.56 5.50 -12.66
C LEU A 34 -2.71 6.49 -12.45
N ARG A 35 -2.39 7.78 -12.19
CA ARG A 35 -3.39 8.85 -12.13
C ARG A 35 -4.11 9.04 -13.46
N ALA A 36 -3.40 9.02 -14.57
CA ALA A 36 -4.00 9.12 -15.90
C ALA A 36 -4.95 7.95 -16.20
N SER A 37 -4.68 6.76 -15.66
CA SER A 37 -5.55 5.58 -15.88
C SER A 37 -6.96 5.72 -15.32
N ILE A 38 -7.15 6.56 -14.32
CA ILE A 38 -8.43 6.83 -13.66
C ILE A 38 -9.06 8.16 -14.07
N ALA A 39 -8.35 8.96 -14.87
CA ALA A 39 -8.81 10.27 -15.28
C ALA A 39 -10.02 10.16 -16.26
N SER A 40 -10.99 11.02 -16.05
CA SER A 40 -12.17 11.21 -16.90
C SER A 40 -12.65 12.65 -16.79
N SER A 41 -13.48 13.09 -17.74
CA SER A 41 -14.09 14.41 -17.71
C SER A 41 -14.95 14.70 -16.47
N GLY A 42 -15.40 13.63 -15.79
CA GLY A 42 -16.20 13.76 -14.57
C GLY A 42 -15.40 13.88 -13.28
N ASN A 43 -14.07 13.69 -13.32
CA ASN A 43 -13.20 13.70 -12.12
C ASN A 43 -11.89 14.48 -12.28
N ASP A 44 -11.73 15.22 -13.36
CA ASP A 44 -10.51 15.98 -13.69
C ASP A 44 -10.16 17.02 -12.63
N HIS A 45 -11.12 17.72 -12.05
CA HIS A 45 -10.90 18.64 -10.94
C HIS A 45 -10.25 17.99 -9.72
N ARG A 46 -10.62 16.75 -9.41
CA ARG A 46 -10.04 15.98 -8.27
C ARG A 46 -8.64 15.44 -8.58
N LEU A 47 -8.27 15.39 -9.84
CA LEU A 47 -6.99 14.87 -10.30
C LEU A 47 -6.00 15.97 -10.73
N GLY A 48 -6.31 17.22 -10.43
CA GLY A 48 -5.45 18.37 -10.73
C GLY A 48 -5.84 19.15 -11.97
N GLY A 49 -7.07 19.00 -12.46
CA GLY A 49 -7.65 19.85 -13.50
C GLY A 49 -7.96 21.24 -12.97
N ASN A 50 -8.01 22.21 -13.90
CA ASN A 50 -8.20 23.63 -13.61
C ASN A 50 -7.13 24.17 -12.63
N GLU A 51 -7.53 24.86 -11.59
CA GLU A 51 -6.62 25.45 -10.58
C GLU A 51 -6.27 24.50 -9.43
N ALA A 52 -6.79 23.26 -9.43
CA ALA A 52 -6.50 22.30 -8.38
C ALA A 52 -5.06 21.75 -8.50
N PRO A 53 -4.34 21.56 -7.40
CA PRO A 53 -3.03 20.94 -7.43
C PRO A 53 -3.13 19.47 -7.91
N PRO A 54 -2.10 18.94 -8.59
CA PRO A 54 -2.08 17.54 -9.01
C PRO A 54 -2.27 16.59 -7.82
N ALA A 55 -3.15 15.61 -7.97
CA ALA A 55 -3.32 14.58 -6.95
C ALA A 55 -2.07 13.71 -6.86
N ILE A 56 -1.55 13.54 -5.64
CA ILE A 56 -0.40 12.68 -5.36
C ILE A 56 -0.94 11.29 -5.00
N ILE A 57 -0.35 10.25 -5.57
CA ILE A 57 -0.63 8.86 -5.20
C ILE A 57 0.40 8.46 -4.14
N SER A 58 0.09 8.77 -2.88
CA SER A 58 0.88 8.34 -1.74
C SER A 58 0.65 6.87 -1.42
N VAL A 59 1.71 6.20 -0.98
CA VAL A 59 1.66 4.80 -0.53
C VAL A 59 1.67 4.78 0.99
N TYR A 60 0.81 3.94 1.58
CA TYR A 60 0.79 3.67 3.00
C TYR A 60 1.05 2.19 3.25
N LEU A 61 2.04 1.88 4.08
CA LEU A 61 2.44 0.50 4.40
C LEU A 61 2.02 0.08 5.80
N GLY A 62 1.79 1.04 6.69
CA GLY A 62 1.62 0.80 8.11
C GLY A 62 2.95 0.82 8.86
N GLU A 63 2.85 1.18 10.15
CA GLU A 63 4.02 1.43 11.01
C GLU A 63 4.98 0.21 11.10
N GLY A 64 4.42 -1.01 11.14
CA GLY A 64 5.22 -2.23 11.25
C GLY A 64 6.12 -2.48 10.04
N LEU A 65 5.58 -2.33 8.82
CA LEU A 65 6.37 -2.49 7.60
C LEU A 65 7.33 -1.32 7.37
N GLU A 66 6.96 -0.12 7.75
CA GLU A 66 7.85 1.05 7.67
C GLU A 66 9.08 0.84 8.56
N LYS A 67 8.89 0.44 9.82
CA LYS A 67 9.99 0.10 10.74
C LYS A 67 10.86 -1.06 10.24
N LEU A 68 10.25 -2.07 9.63
CA LEU A 68 10.98 -3.18 9.02
C LEU A 68 11.89 -2.68 7.89
N LEU A 69 11.37 -1.86 7.00
CA LEU A 69 12.14 -1.32 5.88
C LEU A 69 13.27 -0.39 6.36
N GLU A 70 13.01 0.45 7.35
CA GLU A 70 14.04 1.28 7.99
C GLU A 70 15.14 0.44 8.66
N ALA A 71 14.77 -0.66 9.30
CA ALA A 71 15.75 -1.57 9.90
C ALA A 71 16.62 -2.25 8.84
N VAL A 72 16.02 -2.68 7.74
CA VAL A 72 16.74 -3.27 6.60
C VAL A 72 17.72 -2.25 5.99
N GLU A 73 17.27 -1.00 5.77
CA GLU A 73 18.12 0.07 5.24
C GLU A 73 19.31 0.36 6.16
N ASN A 74 19.08 0.39 7.47
CA ASN A 74 20.12 0.67 8.47
C ASN A 74 20.89 -0.58 8.92
N GLN A 75 20.66 -1.74 8.29
CA GLN A 75 21.30 -3.02 8.64
C GLN A 75 21.14 -3.39 10.13
N ARG A 76 19.97 -3.12 10.69
CA ARG A 76 19.64 -3.44 12.09
C ARG A 76 18.78 -4.71 12.14
N GLU A 77 18.94 -5.48 13.20
CA GLU A 77 18.02 -6.58 13.48
C GLU A 77 16.64 -6.03 13.84
N TYR A 78 15.61 -6.56 13.21
CA TYR A 78 14.23 -6.24 13.48
C TYR A 78 13.36 -7.49 13.35
N THR A 79 12.60 -7.76 14.38
CA THR A 79 11.57 -8.80 14.32
C THR A 79 10.24 -8.15 13.96
N TYR A 80 9.72 -8.46 12.78
CA TYR A 80 8.40 -8.01 12.38
C TYR A 80 7.37 -8.70 13.27
N ILE A 81 6.76 -7.92 14.14
CA ILE A 81 5.58 -8.35 14.90
C ILE A 81 4.39 -7.80 14.10
N ALA A 82 3.61 -8.70 13.51
CA ALA A 82 2.33 -8.30 12.94
C ALA A 82 1.58 -7.57 14.05
N GLU A 83 1.32 -6.28 13.86
CA GLU A 83 0.76 -5.38 14.89
C GLU A 83 -0.64 -5.77 15.39
N SER A 84 -1.11 -6.93 15.00
CA SER A 84 -2.39 -7.50 15.42
C SER A 84 -2.48 -7.88 16.91
N MET A 85 -1.38 -7.83 17.67
CA MET A 85 -1.36 -8.24 19.07
C MET A 85 -0.63 -7.19 19.93
N ARG A 86 -1.24 -6.08 20.24
CA ARG A 86 -0.90 -5.39 21.49
C ARG A 86 -1.65 -6.09 22.61
N ASP A 87 -0.92 -6.86 23.37
CA ASP A 87 -1.36 -7.32 24.68
C ASP A 87 -1.43 -6.09 25.60
N LEU A 88 -2.64 -5.61 25.82
CA LEU A 88 -2.87 -4.47 26.73
C LEU A 88 -2.66 -4.86 28.19
N GLN A 89 -2.28 -6.13 28.47
CA GLN A 89 -2.07 -6.66 29.82
C GLN A 89 -3.24 -6.40 30.78
N ILE A 90 -4.45 -6.26 30.25
CA ILE A 90 -5.67 -6.12 31.03
C ILE A 90 -6.34 -7.48 31.11
N PRO A 91 -6.34 -8.17 32.27
CA PRO A 91 -6.77 -9.56 32.39
C PRO A 91 -8.23 -9.83 32.02
N THR A 92 -9.05 -8.80 31.89
CA THR A 92 -10.49 -8.90 31.62
C THR A 92 -10.90 -8.52 30.21
N LEU A 93 -9.95 -8.09 29.35
CA LEU A 93 -10.23 -7.75 27.97
C LEU A 93 -9.76 -8.88 27.03
N PRO A 94 -10.59 -9.31 26.07
CA PRO A 94 -10.10 -10.20 25.00
C PRO A 94 -9.00 -9.49 24.23
N HIS A 95 -8.05 -10.26 23.68
CA HIS A 95 -6.99 -9.75 22.79
C HIS A 95 -7.63 -8.93 21.67
N LEU A 96 -7.46 -7.61 21.72
CA LEU A 96 -7.94 -6.71 20.70
C LEU A 96 -6.94 -6.73 19.54
N LEU A 97 -7.39 -7.23 18.41
CA LEU A 97 -6.67 -7.04 17.14
C LEU A 97 -6.64 -5.54 16.84
N LEU A 98 -5.47 -4.93 16.92
CA LEU A 98 -5.28 -3.57 16.45
C LEU A 98 -5.39 -3.58 14.94
N ASP A 99 -6.41 -2.91 14.45
CA ASP A 99 -6.61 -2.68 13.05
C ASP A 99 -5.64 -1.58 12.61
N THR A 100 -4.51 -2.00 12.05
CA THR A 100 -3.49 -1.10 11.48
C THR A 100 -3.89 -0.54 10.12
N LEU A 101 -5.11 -0.84 9.69
CA LEU A 101 -5.65 -0.34 8.44
C LEU A 101 -5.78 1.18 8.51
N ASP A 102 -5.43 1.87 7.43
CA ASP A 102 -5.76 3.29 7.24
C ASP A 102 -7.28 3.48 7.16
N ARG A 103 -7.94 3.47 8.31
CA ARG A 103 -9.40 3.67 8.43
C ARG A 103 -9.81 5.05 7.95
N ASN A 104 -8.94 6.03 8.05
CA ASN A 104 -9.20 7.40 7.61
C ASN A 104 -9.19 7.55 6.09
N ARG A 105 -8.76 6.52 5.35
CA ARG A 105 -8.68 6.50 3.89
C ARG A 105 -7.92 7.70 3.31
N THR A 106 -6.85 8.09 4.00
CA THR A 106 -6.05 9.27 3.65
C THR A 106 -5.11 8.99 2.50
N SER A 107 -4.63 7.75 2.39
CA SER A 107 -3.71 7.34 1.32
C SER A 107 -4.45 6.64 0.18
N PRO A 108 -4.21 7.02 -1.07
CA PRO A 108 -4.87 6.41 -2.22
C PRO A 108 -4.33 5.01 -2.55
N PHE A 109 -3.14 4.64 -2.10
CA PHE A 109 -2.55 3.33 -2.33
C PHE A 109 -2.06 2.73 -1.01
N VAL A 110 -2.77 1.73 -0.50
CA VAL A 110 -2.64 1.25 0.88
C VAL A 110 -2.36 -0.24 0.92
N PHE A 111 -1.37 -0.65 1.72
CA PHE A 111 -1.17 -2.04 2.08
C PHE A 111 -2.14 -2.43 3.20
N THR A 112 -2.94 -3.46 2.98
CA THR A 112 -4.00 -3.89 3.92
C THR A 112 -3.72 -5.26 4.52
N GLY A 113 -2.46 -5.51 4.86
CA GLY A 113 -2.01 -6.72 5.54
C GLY A 113 -1.51 -7.83 4.63
N ASN A 114 -2.11 -8.05 3.47
CA ASN A 114 -1.68 -9.07 2.50
C ASN A 114 -1.92 -8.70 1.03
N LYS A 115 -2.30 -7.45 0.78
CA LYS A 115 -2.55 -6.89 -0.57
C LYS A 115 -2.45 -5.39 -0.53
N PHE A 116 -2.33 -4.78 -1.71
CA PHE A 116 -2.54 -3.35 -1.89
C PHE A 116 -3.97 -3.05 -2.34
N GLU A 117 -4.52 -1.97 -1.85
CA GLU A 117 -5.77 -1.37 -2.31
C GLU A 117 -5.49 -0.03 -2.96
N PHE A 118 -5.90 0.12 -4.21
CA PHE A 118 -5.90 1.41 -4.89
C PHE A 118 -7.27 2.06 -4.75
N ARG A 119 -7.32 3.12 -3.95
CA ARG A 119 -8.52 3.88 -3.63
C ARG A 119 -8.52 5.14 -4.48
N SER A 120 -9.39 5.20 -5.48
CA SER A 120 -9.40 6.30 -6.45
C SER A 120 -10.81 6.80 -6.73
N VAL A 121 -10.90 7.98 -7.32
CA VAL A 121 -12.15 8.57 -7.79
C VAL A 121 -12.65 7.82 -9.02
N GLY A 122 -13.97 7.82 -9.24
CA GLY A 122 -14.59 7.18 -10.41
C GLY A 122 -15.40 5.92 -10.04
N ALA A 123 -16.32 6.03 -9.06
CA ALA A 123 -17.11 4.92 -8.55
C ALA A 123 -17.90 4.12 -9.60
N SER A 124 -18.27 4.76 -10.72
CA SER A 124 -18.97 4.13 -11.85
C SER A 124 -18.03 3.64 -12.97
N ALA A 125 -16.72 3.89 -12.85
CA ALA A 125 -15.76 3.47 -13.85
C ALA A 125 -15.36 2.01 -13.69
N HIS A 126 -15.07 1.34 -14.81
CA HIS A 126 -14.56 -0.02 -14.78
C HIS A 126 -13.11 -0.05 -14.28
N PRO A 127 -12.74 -0.88 -13.29
CA PRO A 127 -11.40 -0.88 -12.69
C PRO A 127 -10.30 -1.42 -13.62
N GLY A 128 -10.66 -2.02 -14.72
CA GLY A 128 -9.73 -2.71 -15.64
C GLY A 128 -8.57 -1.85 -16.13
N LYS A 129 -8.80 -0.57 -16.42
CA LYS A 129 -7.71 0.34 -16.83
C LYS A 129 -6.65 0.49 -15.74
N ALA A 130 -7.08 0.76 -14.51
CA ALA A 130 -6.17 0.94 -13.38
C ALA A 130 -5.39 -0.35 -13.08
N VAL A 131 -6.07 -1.50 -13.11
CA VAL A 131 -5.43 -2.81 -12.89
C VAL A 131 -4.42 -3.12 -14.00
N THR A 132 -4.75 -2.84 -15.26
CA THR A 132 -3.82 -3.04 -16.39
C THR A 132 -2.57 -2.17 -16.23
N VAL A 133 -2.75 -0.90 -15.88
CA VAL A 133 -1.62 0.01 -15.67
C VAL A 133 -0.78 -0.42 -14.46
N LEU A 134 -1.40 -0.81 -13.34
CA LEU A 134 -0.67 -1.34 -12.19
C LEU A 134 0.20 -2.54 -12.56
N ASN A 135 -0.36 -3.53 -13.26
CA ASN A 135 0.40 -4.69 -13.71
C ASN A 135 1.55 -4.30 -14.65
N ALA A 136 1.30 -3.37 -15.58
CA ALA A 136 2.31 -2.92 -16.52
C ALA A 136 3.48 -2.18 -15.84
N ILE A 137 3.20 -1.26 -14.91
CA ILE A 137 4.25 -0.52 -14.20
C ILE A 137 5.06 -1.41 -13.26
N VAL A 138 4.44 -2.42 -12.64
CA VAL A 138 5.16 -3.38 -11.80
C VAL A 138 6.02 -4.31 -12.65
N ALA A 139 5.53 -4.74 -13.82
CA ALA A 139 6.30 -5.59 -14.72
C ALA A 139 7.48 -4.87 -15.39
N ASN A 140 7.53 -3.54 -15.33
CA ASN A 140 8.60 -2.71 -15.91
C ASN A 140 9.76 -2.45 -14.93
N LEU A 141 9.73 -3.00 -13.75
CA LEU A 141 10.79 -2.89 -12.74
C LEU A 141 11.71 -4.10 -12.75
#